data_a00c6bfb76dc2f1913271ebda5afeb23
#
_entry.id   a00c6bfb76dc2f1913271ebda5afeb23
#
_cell.length_a   1.000
_cell.length_b   1.000
_cell.length_c   1.000
_cell.angle_alpha   90.00
_cell.angle_beta   90.00
_cell.angle_gamma   90.00
#
_symmetry.space_group_name_H-M   'P 1'
#
loop_
_entity.id
_entity.type
_entity.pdbx_description
1 polymer ?
#
loop_
_entity_poly.entity_id
_entity_poly.type
_entity_poly.pdbx_seq_one_letter_code
_entity_poly.pdbx_strand_id
1 'polypeptide(L)'
;MAIIAEEYYRELFTSNSPMHMDKVLDSVDRVVTDGVNESLVQPYTEEEVRTTLFQMHPSKTPGPNGMSPFFFQKYWHIVGQDVTFAVLSSLHSGRCLRKMNFTHIVLVPKVNDPQHITEFRPISLSNVVSRIVSKVLVNRLKTILPNVISDSQSAFVLGRLIIDNTTVAFEMLHRMRNRRRGRTGHMAINLDISKAYDRVEWAFLRRIMLKLGLSVQWVDLAMETICTASYSILINGKPKGFITPTRGIRQGDPLSPYLFLLCAEGLSSMLRKATESNQVHGLMSCRGGVKISHLLFADDTLLFCEARTRECQNLLAILAQYEAASGQAINRQKTTLLFSRNTAPEVKQEIQVLLGAQVMNDCEKYLGLPMVGGQSKVSTFKGLLERITNKVLGWKEKHISKAGREVLIKTVAQAIPTYSMSLFKIPKAICDGINSVLAKYWWGQSRNERKIHWINWNKLCSPKNKGGIGFRDIHAFNLAMLAKQAWSLIQGSHSLFYRVYKARYFPSCSFMDAELGSNPSFVWRSLLQARELINASSTWKIGDGETVGIESHKWLPRPPSFKPGADRSLKVSHLFDADTRQWNRPLIHSLFHASTRDDILRIKLGDARTRDKL
;
A
#
# COMPACT_ATOMS: atom_id res chain seq x y z
N MET A 1 26.98 -19.37 -19.36
CA MET A 1 25.97 -18.81 -18.42
C MET A 1 26.58 -17.85 -17.40
N ALA A 2 27.63 -18.20 -16.63
CA ALA A 2 28.21 -17.31 -15.63
C ALA A 2 28.78 -16.02 -16.24
N ILE A 3 29.56 -16.14 -17.34
CA ILE A 3 30.13 -15.00 -18.08
C ILE A 3 29.02 -14.08 -18.59
N ILE A 4 28.00 -14.63 -19.24
CA ILE A 4 26.85 -13.86 -19.77
C ILE A 4 26.14 -13.11 -18.65
N ALA A 5 25.93 -13.74 -17.49
CA ALA A 5 25.30 -13.10 -16.34
C ALA A 5 26.18 -11.96 -15.78
N GLU A 6 27.50 -12.20 -15.67
CA GLU A 6 28.43 -11.19 -15.17
C GLU A 6 28.51 -9.96 -16.11
N GLU A 7 28.63 -10.18 -17.40
CA GLU A 7 28.66 -9.11 -18.42
C GLU A 7 27.38 -8.30 -18.40
N TYR A 8 26.21 -8.97 -18.43
CA TYR A 8 24.90 -8.31 -18.39
C TYR A 8 24.72 -7.43 -17.13
N TYR A 9 25.03 -7.96 -15.93
CA TYR A 9 24.87 -7.19 -14.71
C TYR A 9 25.95 -6.14 -14.53
N ARG A 10 27.16 -6.35 -15.05
CA ARG A 10 28.20 -5.32 -15.09
C ARG A 10 27.76 -4.12 -15.92
N GLU A 11 27.22 -4.34 -17.10
CA GLU A 11 26.64 -3.29 -17.95
C GLU A 11 25.45 -2.62 -17.27
N LEU A 12 24.52 -3.41 -16.70
CA LEU A 12 23.32 -2.89 -16.03
C LEU A 12 23.66 -1.96 -14.87
N PHE A 13 24.70 -2.26 -14.09
CA PHE A 13 25.13 -1.48 -12.93
C PHE A 13 26.20 -0.43 -13.25
N THR A 14 26.54 -0.21 -14.51
CA THR A 14 27.44 0.85 -14.94
C THR A 14 26.64 2.10 -15.29
N SER A 15 27.02 3.26 -14.72
CA SER A 15 26.38 4.56 -14.95
C SER A 15 26.45 4.96 -16.43
N ASN A 16 25.37 5.56 -16.90
CA ASN A 16 25.28 6.12 -18.25
C ASN A 16 25.59 7.63 -18.29
N SER A 17 26.19 8.19 -17.23
CA SER A 17 26.50 9.63 -17.10
C SER A 17 25.23 10.49 -17.22
N PRO A 18 24.45 10.62 -16.14
CA PRO A 18 23.15 11.30 -16.17
C PRO A 18 23.27 12.75 -16.62
N MET A 19 22.33 13.20 -17.46
CA MET A 19 22.30 14.53 -18.06
C MET A 19 21.04 15.30 -17.63
N HIS A 20 21.10 16.63 -17.76
CA HIS A 20 19.92 17.50 -17.54
C HIS A 20 19.27 17.39 -16.15
N MET A 21 20.03 16.99 -15.12
CA MET A 21 19.50 16.83 -13.76
C MET A 21 18.85 18.11 -13.22
N ASP A 22 19.38 19.29 -13.57
CA ASP A 22 18.86 20.57 -13.08
C ASP A 22 17.40 20.78 -13.49
N LYS A 23 16.99 20.37 -14.68
CA LYS A 23 15.59 20.48 -15.15
C LYS A 23 14.61 19.71 -14.26
N VAL A 24 15.03 18.56 -13.74
CA VAL A 24 14.23 17.78 -12.78
C VAL A 24 14.28 18.43 -11.39
N LEU A 25 15.49 18.78 -10.94
CA LEU A 25 15.71 19.33 -9.61
C LEU A 25 15.03 20.69 -9.40
N ASP A 26 14.93 21.52 -10.43
CA ASP A 26 14.21 22.80 -10.39
C ASP A 26 12.70 22.62 -10.14
N SER A 27 12.16 21.43 -10.41
CA SER A 27 10.78 21.09 -10.10
C SER A 27 10.56 20.62 -8.66
N VAL A 28 11.63 20.32 -7.93
CA VAL A 28 11.57 19.79 -6.56
C VAL A 28 11.69 20.93 -5.56
N ASP A 29 10.74 21.02 -4.63
CA ASP A 29 10.74 21.99 -3.55
C ASP A 29 11.51 21.45 -2.33
N ARG A 30 12.16 22.34 -1.55
CA ARG A 30 12.73 21.98 -0.26
C ARG A 30 11.59 21.77 0.74
N VAL A 31 11.49 20.59 1.31
CA VAL A 31 10.41 20.21 2.25
C VAL A 31 10.94 19.79 3.62
N VAL A 32 12.22 19.40 3.71
CA VAL A 32 12.85 19.01 4.97
C VAL A 32 13.41 20.27 5.64
N THR A 33 12.92 20.58 6.83
CA THR A 33 13.38 21.71 7.65
C THR A 33 14.61 21.36 8.48
N ASP A 34 15.29 22.36 9.02
CA ASP A 34 16.51 22.16 9.81
C ASP A 34 16.22 21.38 11.11
N GLY A 35 15.09 21.65 11.80
CA GLY A 35 14.70 20.86 12.98
C GLY A 35 14.41 19.38 12.68
N VAL A 36 13.90 19.08 11.48
CA VAL A 36 13.74 17.68 11.03
C VAL A 36 15.09 17.04 10.77
N ASN A 37 16.05 17.78 10.18
CA ASN A 37 17.40 17.30 9.97
C ASN A 37 18.12 17.01 11.29
N GLU A 38 17.96 17.84 12.31
CA GLU A 38 18.53 17.58 13.64
C GLU A 38 18.10 16.22 14.18
N SER A 39 16.82 15.85 14.01
CA SER A 39 16.31 14.53 14.43
C SER A 39 16.94 13.37 13.67
N LEU A 40 17.31 13.56 12.39
CA LEU A 40 17.93 12.52 11.56
C LEU A 40 19.39 12.27 11.89
N VAL A 41 20.11 13.33 12.31
CA VAL A 41 21.57 13.28 12.54
C VAL A 41 21.96 13.20 14.01
N GLN A 42 21.01 13.13 14.94
CA GLN A 42 21.29 12.89 16.35
C GLN A 42 22.23 11.69 16.52
N PRO A 43 23.06 11.66 17.57
CA PRO A 43 23.93 10.52 17.84
C PRO A 43 23.17 9.20 17.80
N TYR A 44 23.73 8.21 17.13
CA TYR A 44 23.13 6.86 17.07
C TYR A 44 23.42 6.11 18.35
N THR A 45 22.45 5.32 18.83
CA THR A 45 22.51 4.66 20.12
C THR A 45 22.59 3.14 20.00
N GLU A 46 23.12 2.48 21.02
CA GLU A 46 23.12 1.02 21.13
C GLU A 46 21.71 0.43 21.08
N GLU A 47 20.72 1.10 21.70
CA GLU A 47 19.33 0.64 21.69
C GLU A 47 18.71 0.67 20.29
N GLU A 48 19.06 1.64 19.45
CA GLU A 48 18.64 1.66 18.05
C GLU A 48 19.22 0.46 17.28
N VAL A 49 20.47 0.12 17.52
CA VAL A 49 21.14 -1.03 16.90
C VAL A 49 20.44 -2.33 17.31
N ARG A 50 20.24 -2.52 18.62
CA ARG A 50 19.56 -3.69 19.17
C ARG A 50 18.13 -3.80 18.68
N THR A 51 17.34 -2.76 18.82
CA THR A 51 15.94 -2.72 18.34
C THR A 51 15.85 -3.03 16.85
N THR A 52 16.76 -2.48 16.06
CA THR A 52 16.82 -2.71 14.62
C THR A 52 17.08 -4.17 14.27
N LEU A 53 17.99 -4.84 14.95
CA LEU A 53 18.24 -6.27 14.76
C LEU A 53 17.02 -7.12 15.13
N PHE A 54 16.39 -6.85 16.27
CA PHE A 54 15.21 -7.61 16.73
C PHE A 54 13.94 -7.35 15.91
N GLN A 55 13.87 -6.26 15.14
CA GLN A 55 12.85 -6.05 14.12
C GLN A 55 13.05 -6.90 12.86
N MET A 56 14.21 -7.51 12.66
CA MET A 56 14.45 -8.38 11.50
C MET A 56 13.84 -9.75 11.73
N HIS A 57 13.17 -10.29 10.70
CA HIS A 57 12.66 -11.65 10.80
C HIS A 57 13.83 -12.65 10.89
N PRO A 58 13.84 -13.57 11.87
CA PRO A 58 14.97 -14.46 12.13
C PRO A 58 15.33 -15.37 10.94
N SER A 59 14.35 -15.82 10.17
CA SER A 59 14.56 -16.71 9.01
C SER A 59 14.95 -16.00 7.71
N LYS A 60 15.29 -14.70 7.74
CA LYS A 60 15.83 -14.04 6.54
C LYS A 60 17.16 -14.66 6.12
N THR A 61 17.32 -14.82 4.82
CA THR A 61 18.53 -15.41 4.21
C THR A 61 19.79 -14.65 4.64
N PRO A 62 20.86 -15.36 5.01
CA PRO A 62 22.15 -14.75 5.36
C PRO A 62 22.83 -14.12 4.14
N GLY A 63 23.80 -13.29 4.39
CA GLY A 63 24.73 -12.75 3.41
C GLY A 63 25.93 -13.69 3.15
N PRO A 64 27.00 -13.17 2.52
CA PRO A 64 28.22 -13.93 2.21
C PRO A 64 28.88 -14.62 3.40
N ASN A 65 28.74 -14.08 4.60
CA ASN A 65 29.29 -14.65 5.85
C ASN A 65 28.48 -15.87 6.39
N GLY A 66 27.35 -16.22 5.79
CA GLY A 66 26.51 -17.35 6.20
C GLY A 66 25.71 -17.14 7.48
N MET A 67 25.82 -16.00 8.16
CA MET A 67 25.16 -15.71 9.44
C MET A 67 23.81 -15.04 9.21
N SER A 68 22.72 -15.68 9.69
CA SER A 68 21.36 -15.14 9.61
C SER A 68 21.04 -14.19 10.76
N PRO A 69 19.96 -13.37 10.70
CA PRO A 69 19.52 -12.57 11.83
C PRO A 69 19.24 -13.42 13.09
N PHE A 70 18.77 -14.66 12.92
CA PHE A 70 18.55 -15.59 14.03
C PHE A 70 19.81 -15.85 14.86
N PHE A 71 20.97 -16.00 14.20
CA PHE A 71 22.26 -16.17 14.91
C PHE A 71 22.53 -14.96 15.81
N PHE A 72 22.48 -13.75 15.27
CA PHE A 72 22.75 -12.54 16.02
C PHE A 72 21.72 -12.27 17.14
N GLN A 73 20.45 -12.58 16.90
CA GLN A 73 19.39 -12.43 17.92
C GLN A 73 19.57 -13.43 19.06
N LYS A 74 19.85 -14.69 18.74
CA LYS A 74 20.01 -15.77 19.74
C LYS A 74 21.25 -15.59 20.60
N TYR A 75 22.36 -15.15 20.00
CA TYR A 75 23.64 -15.01 20.66
C TYR A 75 23.99 -13.54 20.96
N TRP A 76 22.98 -12.68 21.04
CA TRP A 76 23.19 -11.25 21.30
C TRP A 76 24.02 -10.97 22.56
N HIS A 77 23.85 -11.74 23.61
CA HIS A 77 24.58 -11.64 24.86
C HIS A 77 26.09 -11.91 24.70
N ILE A 78 26.52 -12.54 23.60
CA ILE A 78 27.92 -12.80 23.29
C ILE A 78 28.45 -11.79 22.28
N VAL A 79 27.74 -11.62 21.14
CA VAL A 79 28.24 -10.84 19.99
C VAL A 79 27.70 -9.41 19.95
N GLY A 80 26.82 -9.04 20.87
CA GLY A 80 26.09 -7.78 20.81
C GLY A 80 26.98 -6.56 20.91
N GLN A 81 28.02 -6.59 21.77
CA GLN A 81 28.97 -5.49 21.91
C GLN A 81 29.77 -5.25 20.62
N ASP A 82 30.29 -6.32 20.00
CA ASP A 82 31.07 -6.22 18.76
C ASP A 82 30.21 -5.73 17.59
N VAL A 83 28.97 -6.24 17.48
CA VAL A 83 28.02 -5.79 16.46
C VAL A 83 27.65 -4.32 16.66
N THR A 84 27.37 -3.92 17.90
CA THR A 84 27.05 -2.53 18.24
C THR A 84 28.22 -1.62 17.91
N PHE A 85 29.42 -1.98 18.32
CA PHE A 85 30.64 -1.22 18.02
C PHE A 85 30.85 -1.06 16.50
N ALA A 86 30.75 -2.15 15.74
CA ALA A 86 30.93 -2.12 14.29
C ALA A 86 29.88 -1.25 13.57
N VAL A 87 28.60 -1.33 14.00
CA VAL A 87 27.51 -0.53 13.44
C VAL A 87 27.66 0.95 13.81
N LEU A 88 27.87 1.27 15.08
CA LEU A 88 28.04 2.65 15.55
C LEU A 88 29.30 3.31 14.98
N SER A 89 30.42 2.57 14.88
CA SER A 89 31.61 3.05 14.20
C SER A 89 31.33 3.44 12.75
N SER A 90 30.56 2.62 12.01
CA SER A 90 30.18 2.94 10.63
C SER A 90 29.26 4.17 10.55
N LEU A 91 28.29 4.27 11.46
CA LEU A 91 27.32 5.37 11.48
C LEU A 91 27.94 6.71 11.91
N HIS A 92 28.86 6.71 12.89
CA HIS A 92 29.48 7.92 13.38
C HIS A 92 30.65 8.39 12.51
N SER A 93 31.47 7.45 11.96
CA SER A 93 32.58 7.82 11.07
C SER A 93 32.12 8.18 9.66
N GLY A 94 30.89 7.83 9.27
CA GLY A 94 30.41 7.99 7.90
C GLY A 94 31.07 7.05 6.89
N ARG A 95 31.73 5.97 7.35
CA ARG A 95 32.47 5.03 6.49
C ARG A 95 32.03 3.60 6.70
N CYS A 96 31.67 2.93 5.62
CA CYS A 96 31.33 1.53 5.63
C CYS A 96 32.51 0.66 5.17
N LEU A 97 32.81 -0.40 5.91
CA LEU A 97 33.84 -1.35 5.50
C LEU A 97 33.38 -2.10 4.24
N ARG A 98 34.12 -1.97 3.14
CA ARG A 98 33.80 -2.60 1.85
C ARG A 98 33.62 -4.12 1.97
N LYS A 99 34.41 -4.80 2.79
CA LYS A 99 34.26 -6.25 3.03
C LYS A 99 32.92 -6.61 3.68
N MET A 100 32.40 -5.77 4.58
CA MET A 100 31.10 -5.97 5.21
C MET A 100 29.95 -5.68 4.23
N ASN A 101 30.16 -4.81 3.26
CA ASN A 101 29.16 -4.41 2.25
C ASN A 101 29.22 -5.26 0.97
N PHE A 102 30.12 -6.25 0.91
CA PHE A 102 30.13 -7.25 -0.15
C PHE A 102 28.84 -8.10 -0.12
N THR A 103 28.27 -8.34 -1.28
CA THR A 103 26.90 -8.88 -1.39
C THR A 103 26.83 -9.94 -2.48
N HIS A 104 26.18 -11.06 -2.19
CA HIS A 104 25.83 -12.04 -3.20
C HIS A 104 24.50 -11.69 -3.89
N ILE A 105 24.46 -11.80 -5.22
CA ILE A 105 23.23 -11.64 -6.01
C ILE A 105 22.71 -13.02 -6.40
N VAL A 106 21.46 -13.33 -6.03
CA VAL A 106 20.74 -14.53 -6.46
C VAL A 106 19.78 -14.14 -7.57
N LEU A 107 19.76 -14.94 -8.63
CA LEU A 107 18.89 -14.75 -9.78
C LEU A 107 17.58 -15.54 -9.58
N VAL A 108 16.49 -14.80 -9.29
CA VAL A 108 15.16 -15.39 -9.08
C VAL A 108 14.35 -15.24 -10.38
N PRO A 109 13.83 -16.34 -10.98
CA PRO A 109 13.08 -16.27 -12.22
C PRO A 109 11.76 -15.50 -12.03
N LYS A 110 11.39 -14.65 -13.00
CA LYS A 110 10.12 -13.92 -13.07
C LYS A 110 9.03 -14.75 -13.75
N VAL A 111 9.42 -15.70 -14.60
CA VAL A 111 8.57 -16.58 -15.39
C VAL A 111 8.90 -18.04 -15.09
N ASN A 112 7.99 -18.97 -15.41
CA ASN A 112 8.16 -20.38 -15.06
C ASN A 112 9.32 -21.06 -15.78
N ASP A 113 9.64 -20.64 -17.01
CA ASP A 113 10.72 -21.18 -17.83
C ASP A 113 11.52 -20.03 -18.46
N PRO A 114 12.48 -19.42 -17.71
CA PRO A 114 13.22 -18.27 -18.19
C PRO A 114 14.24 -18.67 -19.26
N GLN A 115 14.16 -18.03 -20.42
CA GLN A 115 15.07 -18.22 -21.56
C GLN A 115 16.16 -17.15 -21.61
N HIS A 116 15.88 -15.96 -21.06
CA HIS A 116 16.77 -14.81 -21.10
C HIS A 116 17.15 -14.30 -19.71
N ILE A 117 18.36 -13.77 -19.58
CA ILE A 117 18.87 -13.18 -18.32
C ILE A 117 18.00 -12.03 -17.80
N THR A 118 17.31 -11.31 -18.70
CA THR A 118 16.38 -10.22 -18.39
C THR A 118 15.14 -10.68 -17.61
N GLU A 119 14.81 -11.97 -17.70
CA GLU A 119 13.66 -12.61 -17.03
C GLU A 119 13.96 -13.00 -15.58
N PHE A 120 15.15 -12.70 -15.09
CA PHE A 120 15.50 -12.88 -13.68
C PHE A 120 15.47 -11.55 -12.91
N ARG A 121 15.18 -11.67 -11.60
CA ARG A 121 15.35 -10.60 -10.62
C ARG A 121 16.64 -10.79 -9.85
N PRO A 122 17.53 -9.80 -9.80
CA PRO A 122 18.75 -9.87 -8.98
C PRO A 122 18.40 -9.54 -7.52
N ILE A 123 18.30 -10.57 -6.67
CA ILE A 123 18.05 -10.36 -5.24
C ILE A 123 19.38 -10.32 -4.51
N SER A 124 19.61 -9.24 -3.78
CA SER A 124 20.84 -8.98 -3.03
C SER A 124 20.81 -9.63 -1.65
N LEU A 125 21.80 -10.47 -1.36
CA LEU A 125 22.02 -11.11 -0.08
C LEU A 125 23.21 -10.44 0.62
N SER A 126 22.95 -9.34 1.32
CA SER A 126 23.95 -8.60 2.10
C SER A 126 24.11 -9.17 3.52
N ASN A 127 25.26 -8.92 4.16
CA ASN A 127 25.51 -9.29 5.53
C ASN A 127 24.54 -8.60 6.51
N VAL A 128 24.24 -9.27 7.63
CA VAL A 128 23.29 -8.75 8.63
C VAL A 128 23.77 -7.42 9.21
N VAL A 129 25.05 -7.26 9.48
CA VAL A 129 25.62 -6.01 10.03
C VAL A 129 25.38 -4.84 9.07
N SER A 130 25.63 -5.00 7.76
CA SER A 130 25.31 -3.95 6.76
C SER A 130 23.82 -3.64 6.71
N ARG A 131 22.96 -4.68 6.84
CA ARG A 131 21.50 -4.47 6.91
C ARG A 131 21.07 -3.69 8.16
N ILE A 132 21.78 -3.87 9.30
CA ILE A 132 21.49 -3.09 10.52
C ILE A 132 21.81 -1.62 10.25
N VAL A 133 22.97 -1.30 9.67
CA VAL A 133 23.33 0.08 9.30
C VAL A 133 22.23 0.71 8.42
N SER A 134 21.89 0.07 7.29
CA SER A 134 20.83 0.54 6.40
C SER A 134 19.49 0.70 7.10
N LYS A 135 19.11 -0.24 8.01
CA LYS A 135 17.80 -0.23 8.66
C LYS A 135 17.72 0.80 9.81
N VAL A 136 18.80 1.13 10.49
CA VAL A 136 18.85 2.25 11.44
C VAL A 136 18.54 3.55 10.72
N LEU A 137 19.19 3.81 9.58
CA LEU A 137 18.89 4.99 8.74
C LEU A 137 17.42 5.02 8.32
N VAL A 138 16.86 3.87 7.92
CA VAL A 138 15.46 3.73 7.53
C VAL A 138 14.53 4.04 8.69
N ASN A 139 14.81 3.57 9.90
CA ASN A 139 13.93 3.77 11.04
C ASN A 139 13.77 5.27 11.35
N ARG A 140 14.83 6.07 11.21
CA ARG A 140 14.77 7.53 11.33
C ARG A 140 14.07 8.18 10.12
N LEU A 141 14.44 7.79 8.89
CA LEU A 141 13.84 8.35 7.66
C LEU A 141 12.33 8.15 7.60
N LYS A 142 11.82 7.01 8.06
CA LYS A 142 10.38 6.69 8.03
C LYS A 142 9.50 7.72 8.73
N THR A 143 9.99 8.34 9.77
CA THR A 143 9.22 9.31 10.56
C THR A 143 8.90 10.58 9.78
N ILE A 144 9.77 10.96 8.87
CA ILE A 144 9.65 12.20 8.07
C ILE A 144 9.03 11.98 6.69
N LEU A 145 9.06 10.76 6.15
CA LEU A 145 8.59 10.46 4.80
C LEU A 145 7.15 10.92 4.50
N PRO A 146 6.16 10.84 5.44
CA PRO A 146 4.82 11.33 5.16
C PRO A 146 4.76 12.79 4.72
N ASN A 147 5.73 13.60 5.16
CA ASN A 147 5.83 15.03 4.83
C ASN A 147 6.73 15.30 3.60
N VAL A 148 7.63 14.37 3.27
CA VAL A 148 8.60 14.52 2.17
C VAL A 148 8.04 14.00 0.86
N ILE A 149 7.27 12.92 0.91
CA ILE A 149 6.74 12.24 -0.27
C ILE A 149 5.31 12.67 -0.55
N SER A 150 5.05 13.09 -1.79
CA SER A 150 3.73 13.54 -2.25
C SER A 150 2.61 12.52 -1.99
N ASP A 151 1.38 13.00 -1.82
CA ASP A 151 0.19 12.16 -1.57
C ASP A 151 -0.12 11.18 -2.70
N SER A 152 0.42 11.42 -3.89
CA SER A 152 0.28 10.54 -5.07
C SER A 152 1.00 9.21 -4.90
N GLN A 153 2.06 9.13 -4.06
CA GLN A 153 2.83 7.92 -3.79
C GLN A 153 2.32 7.24 -2.52
N SER A 154 1.93 5.97 -2.62
CA SER A 154 1.39 5.22 -1.48
C SER A 154 2.30 4.09 -0.98
N ALA A 155 3.34 3.73 -1.73
CA ALA A 155 4.24 2.64 -1.34
C ALA A 155 5.21 3.06 -0.22
N PHE A 156 5.43 2.19 0.75
CA PHE A 156 6.44 2.31 1.82
C PHE A 156 6.34 3.56 2.72
N VAL A 157 5.34 4.41 2.57
CA VAL A 157 5.09 5.59 3.41
C VAL A 157 4.18 5.21 4.58
N LEU A 158 4.57 5.62 5.78
CA LEU A 158 3.81 5.32 7.00
C LEU A 158 2.37 5.86 6.91
N GLY A 159 1.40 5.02 7.26
CA GLY A 159 -0.02 5.39 7.24
C GLY A 159 -0.69 5.33 5.86
N ARG A 160 0.05 5.12 4.76
CA ARG A 160 -0.50 4.94 3.41
C ARG A 160 -0.60 3.45 3.05
N LEU A 161 -1.67 3.07 2.39
CA LEU A 161 -1.94 1.69 2.02
C LEU A 161 -2.07 1.52 0.50
N ILE A 162 -1.68 0.35 -0.01
CA ILE A 162 -1.92 -0.01 -1.42
C ILE A 162 -3.41 0.08 -1.79
N ILE A 163 -4.30 -0.22 -0.83
CA ILE A 163 -5.75 -0.12 -1.01
C ILE A 163 -6.19 1.32 -1.27
N ASP A 164 -5.59 2.31 -0.60
CA ASP A 164 -5.92 3.73 -0.81
C ASP A 164 -5.63 4.14 -2.25
N ASN A 165 -4.45 3.75 -2.77
CA ASN A 165 -4.06 4.01 -4.15
C ASN A 165 -5.01 3.34 -5.14
N THR A 166 -5.26 2.03 -4.98
CA THR A 166 -6.16 1.28 -5.86
C THR A 166 -7.58 1.81 -5.81
N THR A 167 -8.07 2.19 -4.64
CA THR A 167 -9.41 2.76 -4.46
C THR A 167 -9.57 4.06 -5.25
N VAL A 168 -8.58 4.96 -5.16
CA VAL A 168 -8.56 6.21 -5.94
C VAL A 168 -8.44 5.92 -7.44
N ALA A 169 -7.53 5.03 -7.85
CA ALA A 169 -7.35 4.67 -9.24
C ALA A 169 -8.65 4.13 -9.86
N PHE A 170 -9.34 3.18 -9.19
CA PHE A 170 -10.60 2.63 -9.69
C PHE A 170 -11.71 3.67 -9.78
N GLU A 171 -11.75 4.63 -8.87
CA GLU A 171 -12.69 5.74 -8.92
C GLU A 171 -12.45 6.64 -10.13
N MET A 172 -11.19 7.00 -10.39
CA MET A 172 -10.80 7.82 -11.53
C MET A 172 -11.05 7.11 -12.86
N LEU A 173 -10.69 5.82 -12.96
CA LEU A 173 -10.94 4.99 -14.13
C LEU A 173 -12.44 4.78 -14.39
N HIS A 174 -13.24 4.59 -13.33
CA HIS A 174 -14.70 4.52 -13.46
C HIS A 174 -15.27 5.81 -14.04
N ARG A 175 -14.85 6.97 -13.51
CA ARG A 175 -15.28 8.27 -14.04
C ARG A 175 -14.92 8.44 -15.50
N MET A 176 -13.69 8.11 -15.86
CA MET A 176 -13.19 8.24 -17.23
C MET A 176 -13.97 7.34 -18.21
N ARG A 177 -14.18 6.07 -17.86
CA ARG A 177 -14.95 5.12 -18.69
C ARG A 177 -16.41 5.55 -18.90
N ASN A 178 -17.04 6.19 -17.92
CA ASN A 178 -18.42 6.63 -18.02
C ASN A 178 -18.60 7.99 -18.70
N ARG A 179 -17.52 8.66 -19.06
CA ARG A 179 -17.56 9.93 -19.78
C ARG A 179 -17.92 9.69 -21.25
N ARG A 180 -19.15 10.00 -21.61
CA ARG A 180 -19.70 9.84 -22.97
C ARG A 180 -19.86 11.15 -23.73
N ARG A 181 -19.86 12.30 -23.03
CA ARG A 181 -20.11 13.63 -23.58
C ARG A 181 -18.92 14.54 -23.32
N GLY A 182 -18.80 15.59 -24.12
CA GLY A 182 -17.72 16.59 -24.08
C GLY A 182 -16.79 16.49 -25.28
N ARG A 183 -16.23 17.64 -25.68
CA ARG A 183 -15.36 17.77 -26.86
C ARG A 183 -14.00 17.08 -26.69
N THR A 184 -13.51 17.01 -25.44
CA THR A 184 -12.18 16.43 -25.16
C THR A 184 -12.34 15.11 -24.42
N GLY A 185 -11.69 14.05 -24.94
CA GLY A 185 -11.56 12.78 -24.24
C GLY A 185 -10.47 12.85 -23.15
N HIS A 186 -10.38 11.81 -22.34
CA HIS A 186 -9.31 11.63 -21.36
C HIS A 186 -8.63 10.29 -21.58
N MET A 187 -7.38 10.21 -21.15
CA MET A 187 -6.63 8.96 -21.17
C MET A 187 -5.97 8.69 -19.82
N ALA A 188 -5.79 7.43 -19.51
CA ALA A 188 -4.93 6.94 -18.43
C ALA A 188 -3.80 6.14 -19.05
N ILE A 189 -2.58 6.34 -18.56
CA ILE A 189 -1.36 5.68 -19.04
C ILE A 189 -0.80 4.90 -17.85
N ASN A 190 -0.75 3.57 -17.97
CA ASN A 190 -0.10 2.71 -16.98
C ASN A 190 1.34 2.47 -17.48
N LEU A 191 2.31 3.11 -16.81
CA LEU A 191 3.72 3.03 -17.16
C LEU A 191 4.39 1.84 -16.47
N ASP A 192 5.18 1.06 -17.20
CA ASP A 192 6.10 0.05 -16.66
C ASP A 192 7.53 0.63 -16.67
N ILE A 193 8.18 0.67 -15.50
CA ILE A 193 9.58 1.11 -15.38
C ILE A 193 10.50 -0.10 -15.40
N SER A 194 11.40 -0.13 -16.37
CA SER A 194 12.30 -1.27 -16.60
C SER A 194 13.48 -1.26 -15.62
N LYS A 195 13.62 -2.33 -14.81
CA LYS A 195 14.74 -2.48 -13.85
C LYS A 195 14.91 -1.24 -12.93
N ALA A 196 13.80 -0.79 -12.35
CA ALA A 196 13.70 0.47 -11.63
C ALA A 196 14.79 0.68 -10.56
N TYR A 197 15.05 -0.34 -9.72
CA TYR A 197 16.10 -0.27 -8.69
C TYR A 197 17.52 -0.31 -9.28
N ASP A 198 17.71 -1.11 -10.32
CA ASP A 198 19.03 -1.40 -10.87
C ASP A 198 19.62 -0.22 -11.68
N ARG A 199 18.77 0.75 -12.07
CA ARG A 199 19.13 1.85 -12.96
C ARG A 199 19.26 3.21 -12.27
N VAL A 200 18.97 3.33 -10.98
CA VAL A 200 19.03 4.60 -10.25
C VAL A 200 20.43 5.20 -10.31
N GLU A 201 20.59 6.37 -10.93
CA GLU A 201 21.87 7.08 -11.00
C GLU A 201 22.24 7.70 -9.64
N TRP A 202 23.41 7.40 -9.13
CA TRP A 202 23.87 7.85 -7.82
C TRP A 202 24.03 9.37 -7.73
N ALA A 203 24.52 9.99 -8.79
CA ALA A 203 24.66 11.44 -8.85
C ALA A 203 23.30 12.15 -8.74
N PHE A 204 22.27 11.62 -9.44
CA PHE A 204 20.92 12.14 -9.34
C PHE A 204 20.31 11.90 -7.97
N LEU A 205 20.45 10.69 -7.42
CA LEU A 205 19.96 10.33 -6.08
C LEU A 205 20.54 11.26 -5.00
N ARG A 206 21.85 11.51 -5.03
CA ARG A 206 22.50 12.43 -4.09
C ARG A 206 21.94 13.85 -4.21
N ARG A 207 21.84 14.35 -5.43
CA ARG A 207 21.36 15.73 -5.68
C ARG A 207 19.89 15.92 -5.31
N ILE A 208 19.01 14.95 -5.59
CA ILE A 208 17.60 15.07 -5.22
C ILE A 208 17.39 15.03 -3.71
N MET A 209 18.14 14.20 -2.97
CA MET A 209 18.11 14.19 -1.51
C MET A 209 18.49 15.54 -0.91
N LEU A 210 19.57 16.17 -1.42
CA LEU A 210 19.98 17.51 -1.00
C LEU A 210 18.95 18.57 -1.38
N LYS A 211 18.35 18.47 -2.56
CA LYS A 211 17.32 19.41 -3.02
C LYS A 211 16.05 19.34 -2.18
N LEU A 212 15.64 18.16 -1.75
CA LEU A 212 14.54 17.97 -0.80
C LEU A 212 14.84 18.57 0.58
N GLY A 213 16.10 18.90 0.88
CA GLY A 213 16.56 19.55 2.11
C GLY A 213 17.15 18.60 3.14
N LEU A 214 17.41 17.33 2.80
CA LEU A 214 18.12 16.42 3.70
C LEU A 214 19.56 16.91 3.97
N SER A 215 20.03 16.77 5.21
CA SER A 215 21.38 17.22 5.60
C SER A 215 22.47 16.48 4.82
N VAL A 216 23.56 17.18 4.50
CA VAL A 216 24.73 16.60 3.81
C VAL A 216 25.26 15.38 4.56
N GLN A 217 25.36 15.46 5.89
CA GLN A 217 25.84 14.37 6.74
C GLN A 217 25.00 13.10 6.58
N TRP A 218 23.65 13.20 6.59
CA TRP A 218 22.78 12.05 6.42
C TRP A 218 22.85 11.50 4.99
N VAL A 219 22.88 12.40 3.99
CA VAL A 219 22.98 12.03 2.57
C VAL A 219 24.29 11.29 2.30
N ASP A 220 25.41 11.78 2.79
CA ASP A 220 26.71 11.14 2.58
C ASP A 220 26.77 9.76 3.24
N LEU A 221 26.20 9.61 4.43
CA LEU A 221 26.10 8.32 5.11
C LEU A 221 25.20 7.33 4.33
N ALA A 222 24.06 7.78 3.81
CA ALA A 222 23.19 6.96 2.98
C ALA A 222 23.89 6.54 1.67
N MET A 223 24.60 7.47 1.02
CA MET A 223 25.38 7.19 -0.20
C MET A 223 26.53 6.23 0.06
N GLU A 224 27.21 6.33 1.20
CA GLU A 224 28.29 5.42 1.58
C GLU A 224 27.83 3.96 1.62
N THR A 225 26.59 3.70 2.13
CA THR A 225 26.03 2.34 2.13
C THR A 225 25.82 1.77 0.73
N ILE A 226 25.70 2.62 -0.29
CA ILE A 226 25.45 2.23 -1.68
C ILE A 226 26.76 2.16 -2.45
N CYS A 227 27.59 3.22 -2.39
CA CYS A 227 28.78 3.37 -3.21
C CYS A 227 29.92 2.41 -2.84
N THR A 228 29.93 1.88 -1.60
CA THR A 228 30.92 0.90 -1.15
C THR A 228 30.51 -0.55 -1.43
N ALA A 229 29.32 -0.79 -2.00
CA ALA A 229 28.83 -2.10 -2.33
C ALA A 229 29.68 -2.74 -3.46
N SER A 230 29.86 -4.07 -3.38
CA SER A 230 30.40 -4.88 -4.45
C SER A 230 29.63 -6.19 -4.52
N TYR A 231 29.56 -6.79 -5.71
CA TYR A 231 28.69 -7.91 -5.97
C TYR A 231 29.43 -9.12 -6.54
N SER A 232 28.91 -10.31 -6.22
CA SER A 232 29.20 -11.55 -6.91
C SER A 232 27.90 -12.29 -7.17
N ILE A 233 27.73 -12.90 -8.35
CA ILE A 233 26.51 -13.59 -8.75
C ILE A 233 26.59 -15.04 -8.31
N LEU A 234 25.56 -15.54 -7.61
CA LEU A 234 25.46 -16.95 -7.26
C LEU A 234 24.89 -17.76 -8.42
N ILE A 235 25.72 -18.64 -8.98
CA ILE A 235 25.33 -19.62 -10.00
C ILE A 235 25.50 -21.01 -9.40
N ASN A 236 24.40 -21.74 -9.29
CA ASN A 236 24.37 -23.08 -8.65
C ASN A 236 25.03 -23.07 -7.25
N GLY A 237 24.74 -22.03 -6.45
CA GLY A 237 25.26 -21.87 -5.09
C GLY A 237 26.73 -21.43 -4.98
N LYS A 238 27.44 -21.25 -6.11
CA LYS A 238 28.84 -20.79 -6.11
C LYS A 238 28.93 -19.33 -6.56
N PRO A 239 29.66 -18.46 -5.83
CA PRO A 239 29.88 -17.08 -6.25
C PRO A 239 30.74 -17.02 -7.52
N LYS A 240 30.32 -16.23 -8.49
CA LYS A 240 30.99 -16.01 -9.78
C LYS A 240 31.07 -14.52 -10.07
N GLY A 241 32.20 -14.12 -10.67
CA GLY A 241 32.48 -12.75 -11.05
C GLY A 241 32.63 -11.79 -9.86
N PHE A 242 33.12 -10.60 -10.15
CA PHE A 242 33.22 -9.48 -9.22
C PHE A 242 32.80 -8.19 -9.93
N ILE A 243 31.74 -7.56 -9.41
CA ILE A 243 31.15 -6.37 -10.00
C ILE A 243 31.22 -5.24 -8.98
N THR A 244 31.80 -4.11 -9.39
CA THR A 244 31.76 -2.85 -8.67
C THR A 244 30.76 -1.95 -9.38
N PRO A 245 29.55 -1.72 -8.80
CA PRO A 245 28.55 -0.88 -9.46
C PRO A 245 28.96 0.60 -9.43
N THR A 246 28.46 1.37 -10.36
CA THR A 246 28.54 2.83 -10.40
C THR A 246 27.15 3.49 -10.47
N ARG A 247 26.08 2.68 -10.54
CA ARG A 247 24.67 3.05 -10.36
C ARG A 247 23.87 1.89 -9.78
N GLY A 248 22.62 2.13 -9.48
CA GLY A 248 21.68 1.16 -8.95
C GLY A 248 21.67 1.06 -7.44
N ILE A 249 20.55 0.59 -6.92
CA ILE A 249 20.31 0.34 -5.49
C ILE A 249 19.91 -1.13 -5.30
N ARG A 250 20.33 -1.75 -4.20
CA ARG A 250 20.21 -3.18 -3.97
C ARG A 250 18.75 -3.63 -3.78
N GLN A 251 18.29 -4.59 -4.57
CA GLN A 251 16.99 -5.24 -4.34
C GLN A 251 17.11 -6.18 -3.13
N GLY A 252 16.47 -5.81 -2.02
CA GLY A 252 16.50 -6.56 -0.75
C GLY A 252 17.22 -5.84 0.41
N ASP A 253 17.88 -4.73 0.15
CA ASP A 253 18.41 -3.85 1.20
C ASP A 253 17.26 -3.05 1.85
N PRO A 254 17.26 -2.88 3.18
CA PRO A 254 16.22 -2.11 3.87
C PRO A 254 16.08 -0.65 3.41
N LEU A 255 17.15 0.01 3.00
CA LEU A 255 17.16 1.43 2.64
C LEU A 255 16.69 1.67 1.19
N SER A 256 16.96 0.72 0.28
CA SER A 256 16.69 0.89 -1.15
C SER A 256 15.26 1.30 -1.51
N PRO A 257 14.18 0.72 -0.93
CA PRO A 257 12.83 1.15 -1.24
C PRO A 257 12.59 2.65 -0.99
N TYR A 258 13.15 3.18 0.07
CA TYR A 258 12.98 4.58 0.47
C TYR A 258 13.78 5.53 -0.40
N LEU A 259 15.00 5.15 -0.77
CA LEU A 259 15.81 5.91 -1.72
C LEU A 259 15.15 5.95 -3.10
N PHE A 260 14.52 4.86 -3.51
CA PHE A 260 13.73 4.83 -4.73
C PHE A 260 12.55 5.82 -4.68
N LEU A 261 11.83 5.92 -3.54
CA LEU A 261 10.76 6.90 -3.39
C LEU A 261 11.27 8.34 -3.51
N LEU A 262 12.43 8.65 -2.93
CA LEU A 262 13.05 9.97 -3.06
C LEU A 262 13.41 10.29 -4.53
N CYS A 263 13.90 9.30 -5.29
CA CYS A 263 14.09 9.41 -6.74
C CYS A 263 12.77 9.68 -7.48
N ALA A 264 11.73 8.89 -7.19
CA ALA A 264 10.43 8.98 -7.85
C ALA A 264 9.70 10.31 -7.56
N GLU A 265 10.02 10.97 -6.42
CA GLU A 265 9.50 12.30 -6.10
C GLU A 265 9.93 13.36 -7.13
N GLY A 266 11.06 13.17 -7.80
CA GLY A 266 11.46 14.01 -8.94
C GLY A 266 10.44 13.97 -10.07
N LEU A 267 9.99 12.78 -10.48
CA LEU A 267 8.93 12.63 -11.49
C LEU A 267 7.62 13.22 -11.01
N SER A 268 7.23 12.92 -9.77
CA SER A 268 6.01 13.43 -9.15
C SER A 268 5.98 14.97 -9.14
N SER A 269 7.09 15.62 -8.79
CA SER A 269 7.23 17.07 -8.77
C SER A 269 7.15 17.69 -10.17
N MET A 270 7.77 17.08 -11.19
CA MET A 270 7.65 17.52 -12.58
C MET A 270 6.19 17.47 -13.07
N LEU A 271 5.49 16.35 -12.82
CA LEU A 271 4.09 16.17 -13.20
C LEU A 271 3.17 17.17 -12.47
N ARG A 272 3.44 17.44 -11.19
CA ARG A 272 2.72 18.44 -10.41
C ARG A 272 2.88 19.83 -11.03
N LYS A 273 4.11 20.28 -11.27
CA LYS A 273 4.39 21.58 -11.91
C LYS A 273 3.80 21.70 -13.31
N ALA A 274 3.86 20.65 -14.12
CA ALA A 274 3.21 20.62 -15.42
C ALA A 274 1.68 20.72 -15.32
N THR A 275 1.10 20.21 -14.23
CA THR A 275 -0.34 20.32 -13.98
C THR A 275 -0.72 21.72 -13.49
N GLU A 276 0.10 22.37 -12.69
CA GLU A 276 -0.06 23.74 -12.22
C GLU A 276 0.07 24.75 -13.35
N SER A 277 1.02 24.53 -14.26
CA SER A 277 1.23 25.36 -15.48
C SER A 277 0.30 25.03 -16.64
N ASN A 278 -0.70 24.14 -16.45
CA ASN A 278 -1.65 23.68 -17.46
C ASN A 278 -1.01 23.07 -18.74
N GLN A 279 0.21 22.55 -18.64
CA GLN A 279 0.85 21.76 -19.71
C GLN A 279 0.26 20.35 -19.79
N VAL A 280 -0.21 19.82 -18.65
CA VAL A 280 -0.89 18.54 -18.51
C VAL A 280 -2.15 18.75 -17.68
N HIS A 281 -3.31 18.35 -18.21
CA HIS A 281 -4.58 18.45 -17.48
C HIS A 281 -4.90 17.13 -16.82
N GLY A 282 -4.70 17.06 -15.51
CA GLY A 282 -5.12 15.88 -14.73
C GLY A 282 -6.64 15.67 -14.76
N LEU A 283 -7.09 14.53 -14.29
CA LEU A 283 -8.50 14.18 -14.20
C LEU A 283 -9.09 14.68 -12.88
N MET A 284 -10.19 15.43 -12.93
CA MET A 284 -10.92 15.85 -11.73
C MET A 284 -11.75 14.69 -11.17
N SER A 285 -11.80 14.51 -9.85
CA SER A 285 -12.65 13.48 -9.21
C SER A 285 -14.16 13.77 -9.34
N CYS A 286 -14.54 15.06 -9.29
CA CYS A 286 -15.88 15.59 -9.53
C CYS A 286 -15.76 17.07 -9.91
N ARG A 287 -16.88 17.78 -10.18
CA ARG A 287 -16.85 19.23 -10.41
C ARG A 287 -16.43 19.92 -9.10
N GLY A 288 -15.34 20.70 -9.13
CA GLY A 288 -14.75 21.32 -7.94
C GLY A 288 -14.03 20.36 -6.98
N GLY A 289 -13.86 19.11 -7.35
CA GLY A 289 -13.17 18.10 -6.54
C GLY A 289 -11.65 18.07 -6.72
N VAL A 290 -11.02 17.00 -6.25
CA VAL A 290 -9.57 16.81 -6.32
C VAL A 290 -9.14 16.51 -7.76
N LYS A 291 -8.12 17.24 -8.25
CA LYS A 291 -7.47 17.02 -9.56
C LYS A 291 -6.32 16.03 -9.38
N ILE A 292 -6.30 14.95 -10.16
CA ILE A 292 -5.29 13.90 -10.10
C ILE A 292 -4.62 13.78 -11.46
N SER A 293 -3.32 14.01 -11.51
CA SER A 293 -2.49 13.83 -12.70
C SER A 293 -1.77 12.49 -12.70
N HIS A 294 -1.44 11.95 -11.52
CA HIS A 294 -0.72 10.68 -11.39
C HIS A 294 -0.97 10.00 -10.05
N LEU A 295 -0.77 8.69 -10.03
CA LEU A 295 -0.72 7.84 -8.84
C LEU A 295 0.50 6.95 -8.95
N LEU A 296 1.25 6.81 -7.85
CA LEU A 296 2.47 6.03 -7.78
C LEU A 296 2.34 4.95 -6.69
N PHE A 297 2.80 3.75 -7.00
CA PHE A 297 2.99 2.70 -6.01
C PHE A 297 4.36 2.03 -6.26
N ALA A 298 5.40 2.57 -5.65
CA ALA A 298 6.81 2.31 -6.00
C ALA A 298 7.06 2.60 -7.48
N ASP A 299 7.39 1.59 -8.29
CA ASP A 299 7.64 1.67 -9.72
C ASP A 299 6.36 1.64 -10.58
N ASP A 300 5.24 1.12 -10.05
CA ASP A 300 3.96 1.18 -10.76
C ASP A 300 3.43 2.62 -10.81
N THR A 301 3.26 3.15 -12.02
CA THR A 301 2.90 4.55 -12.27
C THR A 301 1.66 4.65 -13.16
N LEU A 302 0.61 5.30 -12.67
CA LEU A 302 -0.61 5.56 -13.43
C LEU A 302 -0.79 7.07 -13.63
N LEU A 303 -0.73 7.53 -14.89
CA LEU A 303 -0.91 8.92 -15.26
C LEU A 303 -2.32 9.17 -15.78
N PHE A 304 -2.85 10.37 -15.56
CA PHE A 304 -4.14 10.84 -16.07
C PHE A 304 -3.98 12.18 -16.78
N CYS A 305 -4.49 12.29 -18.01
CA CYS A 305 -4.45 13.52 -18.77
C CYS A 305 -5.61 13.60 -19.79
N GLU A 306 -5.74 14.72 -20.49
CA GLU A 306 -6.63 14.81 -21.63
C GLU A 306 -6.06 14.01 -22.82
N ALA A 307 -6.94 13.39 -23.60
CA ALA A 307 -6.55 12.68 -24.81
C ALA A 307 -6.34 13.69 -25.96
N ARG A 308 -5.21 14.38 -25.91
CA ARG A 308 -4.73 15.35 -26.92
C ARG A 308 -3.28 15.06 -27.27
N THR A 309 -2.95 15.11 -28.55
CA THR A 309 -1.57 14.90 -29.03
C THR A 309 -0.57 15.81 -28.37
N ARG A 310 -0.91 17.10 -28.17
CA ARG A 310 -0.05 18.07 -27.48
C ARG A 310 0.26 17.66 -26.02
N GLU A 311 -0.73 17.20 -25.25
CA GLU A 311 -0.49 16.74 -23.87
C GLU A 311 0.37 15.48 -23.83
N CYS A 312 0.15 14.58 -24.79
CA CYS A 312 0.97 13.39 -24.96
C CYS A 312 2.44 13.76 -25.22
N GLN A 313 2.70 14.74 -26.10
CA GLN A 313 4.04 15.25 -26.37
C GLN A 313 4.68 15.89 -25.15
N ASN A 314 3.92 16.68 -24.37
CA ASN A 314 4.40 17.26 -23.12
C ASN A 314 4.79 16.18 -22.11
N LEU A 315 3.94 15.14 -21.94
CA LEU A 315 4.25 14.01 -21.08
C LEU A 315 5.51 13.27 -21.54
N LEU A 316 5.64 12.99 -22.83
CA LEU A 316 6.84 12.34 -23.37
C LEU A 316 8.10 13.16 -23.10
N ALA A 317 8.03 14.49 -23.22
CA ALA A 317 9.14 15.38 -22.92
C ALA A 317 9.54 15.33 -21.43
N ILE A 318 8.53 15.33 -20.52
CA ILE A 318 8.75 15.18 -19.08
C ILE A 318 9.41 13.83 -18.76
N LEU A 319 8.88 12.74 -19.32
CA LEU A 319 9.40 11.40 -19.12
C LEU A 319 10.83 11.26 -19.65
N ALA A 320 11.12 11.77 -20.84
CA ALA A 320 12.48 11.74 -21.41
C ALA A 320 13.48 12.54 -20.56
N GLN A 321 13.09 13.70 -20.02
CA GLN A 321 13.94 14.46 -19.11
C GLN A 321 14.21 13.70 -17.81
N TYR A 322 13.18 13.05 -17.24
CA TYR A 322 13.34 12.24 -16.04
C TYR A 322 14.22 11.00 -16.30
N GLU A 323 14.04 10.30 -17.43
CA GLU A 323 14.88 9.17 -17.85
C GLU A 323 16.36 9.57 -17.95
N ALA A 324 16.64 10.68 -18.62
CA ALA A 324 18.01 11.19 -18.82
C ALA A 324 18.69 11.59 -17.51
N ALA A 325 17.94 12.12 -16.53
CA ALA A 325 18.47 12.56 -15.25
C ALA A 325 18.62 11.41 -14.24
N SER A 326 17.61 10.55 -14.13
CA SER A 326 17.49 9.52 -13.09
C SER A 326 18.09 8.18 -13.47
N GLY A 327 18.32 7.93 -14.77
CA GLY A 327 18.72 6.65 -15.34
C GLY A 327 17.56 5.65 -15.45
N GLN A 328 16.35 6.02 -15.01
CA GLN A 328 15.18 5.18 -15.19
C GLN A 328 14.90 4.96 -16.68
N ALA A 329 14.24 3.86 -17.03
CA ALA A 329 13.86 3.58 -18.41
C ALA A 329 12.42 3.06 -18.47
N ILE A 330 11.59 3.76 -19.24
CA ILE A 330 10.19 3.38 -19.43
C ILE A 330 10.10 2.27 -20.47
N ASN A 331 9.43 1.20 -20.13
CA ASN A 331 9.15 0.09 -21.03
C ASN A 331 7.90 0.40 -21.87
N ARG A 332 8.09 1.00 -23.01
CA ARG A 332 6.97 1.38 -23.91
C ARG A 332 6.13 0.19 -24.36
N GLN A 333 6.74 -0.99 -24.55
CA GLN A 333 6.03 -2.20 -25.00
C GLN A 333 5.06 -2.75 -23.94
N LYS A 334 5.37 -2.54 -22.65
CA LYS A 334 4.52 -2.94 -21.52
C LYS A 334 3.63 -1.81 -21.01
N THR A 335 3.87 -0.59 -21.48
CA THR A 335 3.01 0.55 -21.16
C THR A 335 1.66 0.37 -21.84
N THR A 336 0.59 0.60 -21.09
CA THR A 336 -0.78 0.42 -21.59
C THR A 336 -1.62 1.67 -21.46
N LEU A 337 -2.56 1.85 -22.39
CA LEU A 337 -3.41 3.04 -22.54
C LEU A 337 -4.88 2.69 -22.33
N LEU A 338 -5.57 3.50 -21.57
CA LEU A 338 -7.02 3.45 -21.45
C LEU A 338 -7.62 4.81 -21.85
N PHE A 339 -8.59 4.80 -22.76
CA PHE A 339 -9.26 6.02 -23.22
C PHE A 339 -10.69 6.11 -22.69
N SER A 340 -11.16 7.34 -22.47
CA SER A 340 -12.59 7.57 -22.24
C SER A 340 -13.41 7.31 -23.51
N ARG A 341 -14.71 6.99 -23.34
CA ARG A 341 -15.58 6.60 -24.44
C ARG A 341 -15.80 7.70 -25.47
N ASN A 342 -15.70 8.96 -25.06
CA ASN A 342 -15.84 10.11 -25.95
C ASN A 342 -14.56 10.51 -26.69
N THR A 343 -13.47 9.72 -26.60
CA THR A 343 -12.25 9.96 -27.38
C THR A 343 -12.43 9.46 -28.80
N ALA A 344 -12.20 10.32 -29.79
CA ALA A 344 -12.29 9.99 -31.20
C ALA A 344 -11.29 8.87 -31.60
N PRO A 345 -11.67 7.96 -32.52
CA PRO A 345 -10.81 6.86 -32.94
C PRO A 345 -9.46 7.34 -33.51
N GLU A 346 -9.48 8.42 -34.28
CA GLU A 346 -8.30 9.00 -34.93
C GLU A 346 -7.28 9.48 -33.87
N VAL A 347 -7.77 10.16 -32.83
CA VAL A 347 -6.95 10.64 -31.71
C VAL A 347 -6.36 9.47 -30.90
N LYS A 348 -7.11 8.39 -30.72
CA LYS A 348 -6.61 7.17 -30.05
C LYS A 348 -5.44 6.57 -30.83
N GLN A 349 -5.61 6.43 -32.16
CA GLN A 349 -4.59 5.86 -33.02
C GLN A 349 -3.33 6.73 -33.05
N GLU A 350 -3.49 8.04 -33.17
CA GLU A 350 -2.39 9.00 -33.15
C GLU A 350 -1.59 8.92 -31.85
N ILE A 351 -2.25 8.95 -30.69
CA ILE A 351 -1.61 8.85 -29.39
C ILE A 351 -0.95 7.48 -29.19
N GLN A 352 -1.57 6.41 -29.66
CA GLN A 352 -1.02 5.06 -29.59
C GLN A 352 0.29 4.93 -30.35
N VAL A 353 0.35 5.47 -31.58
CA VAL A 353 1.57 5.51 -32.39
C VAL A 353 2.64 6.37 -31.70
N LEU A 354 2.27 7.53 -31.20
CA LEU A 354 3.19 8.46 -30.53
C LEU A 354 3.86 7.86 -29.30
N LEU A 355 3.10 7.15 -28.47
CA LEU A 355 3.60 6.51 -27.24
C LEU A 355 4.26 5.15 -27.49
N GLY A 356 3.98 4.50 -28.62
CA GLY A 356 4.40 3.14 -28.89
C GLY A 356 3.80 2.12 -27.91
N ALA A 357 2.62 2.43 -27.36
CA ALA A 357 1.99 1.68 -26.28
C ALA A 357 0.73 0.95 -26.74
N GLN A 358 0.34 -0.11 -26.03
CA GLN A 358 -0.84 -0.90 -26.37
C GLN A 358 -2.09 -0.34 -25.69
N VAL A 359 -3.25 -0.45 -26.36
CA VAL A 359 -4.53 -0.11 -25.73
C VAL A 359 -4.95 -1.24 -24.80
N MET A 360 -5.26 -0.87 -23.58
CA MET A 360 -5.66 -1.76 -22.50
C MET A 360 -6.98 -2.49 -22.81
N ASN A 361 -6.98 -3.80 -22.65
CA ASN A 361 -8.19 -4.62 -22.78
C ASN A 361 -9.02 -4.64 -21.49
N ASP A 362 -10.32 -4.95 -21.57
CA ASP A 362 -11.26 -5.00 -20.43
C ASP A 362 -10.86 -6.01 -19.32
N CYS A 363 -9.95 -6.95 -19.61
CA CYS A 363 -9.47 -7.98 -18.68
C CYS A 363 -8.19 -7.60 -17.92
N GLU A 364 -7.63 -6.42 -18.16
CA GLU A 364 -6.37 -6.01 -17.54
C GLU A 364 -6.52 -5.68 -16.05
N LYS A 365 -5.37 -5.74 -15.35
CA LYS A 365 -5.28 -5.52 -13.91
C LYS A 365 -4.50 -4.26 -13.62
N TYR A 366 -4.92 -3.53 -12.59
CA TYR A 366 -4.10 -2.49 -11.97
C TYR A 366 -3.70 -2.95 -10.57
N LEU A 367 -2.40 -2.92 -10.25
CA LEU A 367 -1.82 -3.44 -9.00
C LEU A 367 -2.36 -4.83 -8.64
N GLY A 368 -2.50 -5.72 -9.63
CA GLY A 368 -2.97 -7.09 -9.44
C GLY A 368 -4.48 -7.27 -9.28
N LEU A 369 -5.27 -6.21 -9.23
CA LEU A 369 -6.75 -6.24 -9.15
C LEU A 369 -7.39 -6.07 -10.52
N PRO A 370 -8.46 -6.85 -10.84
CA PRO A 370 -9.15 -6.76 -12.11
C PRO A 370 -9.89 -5.43 -12.22
N MET A 371 -9.84 -4.80 -13.40
CA MET A 371 -10.64 -3.62 -13.68
C MET A 371 -12.09 -4.03 -13.91
N VAL A 372 -12.97 -3.69 -12.96
CA VAL A 372 -14.39 -4.02 -13.04
C VAL A 372 -15.08 -3.11 -14.07
N GLY A 373 -15.28 -3.62 -15.26
CA GLY A 373 -15.96 -2.92 -16.36
C GLY A 373 -17.15 -3.72 -16.91
N GLY A 374 -18.30 -3.10 -16.97
CA GLY A 374 -19.50 -3.37 -17.81
C GLY A 374 -20.12 -4.76 -17.92
N GLN A 375 -19.42 -5.84 -17.69
CA GLN A 375 -19.92 -7.22 -17.81
C GLN A 375 -20.15 -7.90 -16.45
N SER A 376 -20.62 -9.14 -16.46
CA SER A 376 -20.95 -9.92 -15.27
C SER A 376 -19.85 -9.86 -14.20
N LYS A 377 -20.19 -9.38 -12.99
CA LYS A 377 -19.28 -9.35 -11.84
C LYS A 377 -18.77 -10.75 -11.49
N VAL A 378 -19.54 -11.79 -11.77
CA VAL A 378 -19.15 -13.19 -11.53
C VAL A 378 -17.97 -13.56 -12.44
N SER A 379 -18.00 -13.17 -13.73
CA SER A 379 -16.91 -13.45 -14.66
C SER A 379 -15.60 -12.75 -14.24
N THR A 380 -15.68 -11.52 -13.75
CA THR A 380 -14.54 -10.74 -13.25
C THR A 380 -13.79 -11.45 -12.11
N PHE A 381 -14.52 -12.11 -11.20
CA PHE A 381 -13.92 -12.77 -10.03
C PHE A 381 -13.76 -14.29 -10.20
N LYS A 382 -14.14 -14.87 -11.35
CA LYS A 382 -13.98 -16.31 -11.64
C LYS A 382 -12.52 -16.75 -11.51
N GLY A 383 -11.56 -15.96 -12.01
CA GLY A 383 -10.14 -16.24 -11.88
C GLY A 383 -9.61 -16.29 -10.44
N LEU A 384 -10.33 -15.65 -9.48
CA LEU A 384 -10.00 -15.78 -8.05
C LEU A 384 -10.37 -17.17 -7.53
N LEU A 385 -11.56 -17.67 -7.85
CA LEU A 385 -12.01 -19.01 -7.49
C LEU A 385 -11.11 -20.07 -8.14
N GLU A 386 -10.76 -19.92 -9.42
CA GLU A 386 -9.86 -20.82 -10.13
C GLU A 386 -8.49 -20.89 -9.47
N ARG A 387 -7.91 -19.77 -9.07
CA ARG A 387 -6.62 -19.71 -8.37
C ARG A 387 -6.63 -20.46 -7.04
N ILE A 388 -7.70 -20.30 -6.25
CA ILE A 388 -7.88 -21.02 -4.98
C ILE A 388 -8.04 -22.53 -5.26
N THR A 389 -8.87 -22.89 -6.25
CA THR A 389 -9.12 -24.28 -6.64
C THR A 389 -7.82 -24.98 -7.06
N ASN A 390 -7.03 -24.37 -7.94
CA ASN A 390 -5.75 -24.93 -8.41
C ASN A 390 -4.75 -25.09 -7.27
N LYS A 391 -4.69 -24.12 -6.35
CA LYS A 391 -3.82 -24.20 -5.17
C LYS A 391 -4.21 -25.37 -4.26
N VAL A 392 -5.50 -25.53 -4.00
CA VAL A 392 -6.06 -26.62 -3.18
C VAL A 392 -5.88 -27.98 -3.85
N LEU A 393 -6.02 -28.08 -5.17
CA LEU A 393 -5.77 -29.32 -5.92
C LEU A 393 -4.34 -29.78 -5.78
N GLY A 394 -3.34 -28.90 -5.88
CA GLY A 394 -1.93 -29.26 -5.68
C GLY A 394 -1.59 -29.74 -4.26
N TRP A 395 -2.45 -29.49 -3.26
CA TRP A 395 -2.29 -30.03 -1.91
C TRP A 395 -2.92 -31.41 -1.73
N LYS A 396 -3.89 -31.78 -2.55
CA LYS A 396 -4.60 -33.08 -2.45
C LYS A 396 -3.70 -34.27 -2.73
N GLU A 397 -2.68 -34.08 -3.55
CA GLU A 397 -1.68 -35.09 -3.90
C GLU A 397 -0.70 -35.38 -2.75
N LYS A 398 -0.72 -34.58 -1.69
CA LYS A 398 0.15 -34.71 -0.51
C LYS A 398 -0.63 -35.33 0.65
N HIS A 399 -0.04 -36.33 1.32
CA HIS A 399 -0.59 -36.93 2.54
C HIS A 399 -0.47 -35.95 3.74
N ILE A 400 -1.41 -34.97 3.81
CA ILE A 400 -1.41 -33.92 4.83
C ILE A 400 -2.41 -34.29 5.93
N SER A 401 -1.98 -34.24 7.18
CA SER A 401 -2.83 -34.46 8.37
C SER A 401 -3.97 -33.42 8.45
N LYS A 402 -5.01 -33.70 9.25
CA LYS A 402 -6.10 -32.71 9.49
C LYS A 402 -5.57 -31.39 10.06
N ALA A 403 -4.63 -31.41 10.98
CA ALA A 403 -3.98 -30.21 11.50
C ALA A 403 -3.25 -29.42 10.39
N GLY A 404 -2.52 -30.11 9.52
CA GLY A 404 -1.88 -29.47 8.37
C GLY A 404 -2.88 -28.86 7.39
N ARG A 405 -4.04 -29.50 7.15
CA ARG A 405 -5.12 -28.93 6.33
C ARG A 405 -5.73 -27.68 6.96
N GLU A 406 -5.93 -27.66 8.30
CA GLU A 406 -6.37 -26.47 9.01
C GLU A 406 -5.44 -25.29 8.76
N VAL A 407 -4.13 -25.52 8.94
CA VAL A 407 -3.10 -24.50 8.71
C VAL A 407 -3.16 -23.99 7.27
N LEU A 408 -3.14 -24.86 6.27
CA LEU A 408 -3.15 -24.47 4.84
C LEU A 408 -4.42 -23.70 4.45
N ILE A 409 -5.59 -24.11 4.96
CA ILE A 409 -6.84 -23.37 4.72
C ILE A 409 -6.73 -21.96 5.30
N LYS A 410 -6.35 -21.83 6.58
CA LYS A 410 -6.33 -20.53 7.28
C LYS A 410 -5.26 -19.59 6.78
N THR A 411 -4.04 -20.10 6.54
CA THR A 411 -2.89 -19.25 6.24
C THR A 411 -2.71 -18.98 4.75
N VAL A 412 -3.16 -19.88 3.89
CA VAL A 412 -2.95 -19.75 2.45
C VAL A 412 -4.27 -19.54 1.70
N ALA A 413 -5.19 -20.52 1.75
CA ALA A 413 -6.37 -20.45 0.89
C ALA A 413 -7.28 -19.27 1.22
N GLN A 414 -7.53 -19.01 2.51
CA GLN A 414 -8.35 -17.88 2.96
C GLN A 414 -7.61 -16.52 2.90
N ALA A 415 -6.30 -16.52 2.68
CA ALA A 415 -5.54 -15.29 2.47
C ALA A 415 -5.59 -14.81 1.01
N ILE A 416 -5.69 -15.72 0.03
CA ILE A 416 -5.70 -15.39 -1.40
C ILE A 416 -6.74 -14.33 -1.78
N PRO A 417 -8.02 -14.40 -1.34
CA PRO A 417 -9.04 -13.42 -1.73
C PRO A 417 -8.98 -12.11 -0.95
N THR A 418 -8.21 -12.02 0.14
CA THR A 418 -8.24 -10.90 1.09
C THR A 418 -8.02 -9.54 0.42
N TYR A 419 -7.09 -9.44 -0.52
CA TYR A 419 -6.80 -8.20 -1.22
C TYR A 419 -7.99 -7.72 -2.06
N SER A 420 -8.60 -8.61 -2.87
CA SER A 420 -9.80 -8.27 -3.63
C SER A 420 -11.00 -7.97 -2.73
N MET A 421 -11.14 -8.68 -1.60
CA MET A 421 -12.21 -8.47 -0.63
C MET A 421 -12.09 -7.14 0.12
N SER A 422 -10.90 -6.57 0.22
CA SER A 422 -10.69 -5.26 0.84
C SER A 422 -11.24 -4.10 -0.01
N LEU A 423 -11.46 -4.33 -1.30
CA LEU A 423 -11.90 -3.28 -2.24
C LEU A 423 -13.30 -3.55 -2.79
N PHE A 424 -13.64 -4.82 -3.03
CA PHE A 424 -14.85 -5.21 -3.73
C PHE A 424 -15.74 -6.12 -2.90
N LYS A 425 -17.05 -5.89 -3.00
CA LYS A 425 -18.04 -6.87 -2.56
C LYS A 425 -18.05 -8.02 -3.57
N ILE A 426 -17.43 -9.12 -3.18
CA ILE A 426 -17.34 -10.33 -4.02
C ILE A 426 -18.76 -10.94 -4.18
N PRO A 427 -19.17 -11.34 -5.40
CA PRO A 427 -20.46 -11.98 -5.62
C PRO A 427 -20.66 -13.22 -4.75
N LYS A 428 -21.86 -13.40 -4.21
CA LYS A 428 -22.20 -14.54 -3.33
C LYS A 428 -21.83 -15.89 -3.95
N ALA A 429 -22.13 -16.08 -5.24
CA ALA A 429 -21.79 -17.32 -5.95
C ALA A 429 -20.28 -17.66 -5.91
N ILE A 430 -19.40 -16.66 -5.97
CA ILE A 430 -17.95 -16.86 -5.87
C ILE A 430 -17.56 -17.19 -4.41
N CYS A 431 -18.13 -16.51 -3.41
CA CYS A 431 -17.90 -16.81 -2.00
C CYS A 431 -18.35 -18.24 -1.65
N ASP A 432 -19.53 -18.64 -2.10
CA ASP A 432 -20.07 -19.99 -1.91
C ASP A 432 -19.22 -21.05 -2.63
N GLY A 433 -18.73 -20.73 -3.84
CA GLY A 433 -17.78 -21.57 -4.57
C GLY A 433 -16.48 -21.79 -3.80
N ILE A 434 -15.91 -20.73 -3.22
CA ILE A 434 -14.69 -20.80 -2.40
C ILE A 434 -14.96 -21.66 -1.15
N ASN A 435 -16.04 -21.39 -0.40
CA ASN A 435 -16.43 -22.17 0.78
C ASN A 435 -16.60 -23.66 0.44
N SER A 436 -17.23 -23.97 -0.69
CA SER A 436 -17.39 -25.35 -1.19
C SER A 436 -16.06 -26.04 -1.46
N VAL A 437 -15.13 -25.36 -2.14
CA VAL A 437 -13.77 -25.91 -2.41
C VAL A 437 -13.02 -26.19 -1.12
N LEU A 438 -13.09 -25.27 -0.14
CA LEU A 438 -12.41 -25.43 1.16
C LEU A 438 -13.05 -26.56 1.99
N ALA A 439 -14.37 -26.66 2.00
CA ALA A 439 -15.11 -27.74 2.68
C ALA A 439 -14.72 -29.12 2.10
N LYS A 440 -14.73 -29.25 0.77
CA LYS A 440 -14.30 -30.49 0.07
C LYS A 440 -12.86 -30.88 0.42
N TYR A 441 -11.97 -29.93 0.49
CA TYR A 441 -10.58 -30.18 0.87
C TYR A 441 -10.46 -30.59 2.34
N TRP A 442 -11.18 -29.92 3.25
CA TRP A 442 -11.19 -30.27 4.67
C TRP A 442 -11.60 -31.71 4.91
N TRP A 443 -12.67 -32.16 4.26
CA TRP A 443 -13.19 -33.52 4.39
C TRP A 443 -12.41 -34.54 3.56
N GLY A 444 -11.40 -34.11 2.80
CA GLY A 444 -10.54 -35.01 2.01
C GLY A 444 -11.23 -35.60 0.78
N GLN A 445 -12.24 -34.91 0.24
CA GLN A 445 -12.92 -35.35 -0.97
C GLN A 445 -11.97 -35.27 -2.17
N SER A 446 -11.84 -36.37 -2.94
CA SER A 446 -11.11 -36.41 -4.21
C SER A 446 -12.05 -36.24 -5.40
N ARG A 447 -11.48 -36.17 -6.64
CA ARG A 447 -12.31 -36.10 -7.86
C ARG A 447 -13.23 -37.31 -8.02
N ASN A 448 -12.77 -38.48 -7.57
CA ASN A 448 -13.44 -39.78 -7.79
C ASN A 448 -14.18 -40.29 -6.55
N GLU A 449 -13.99 -39.67 -5.37
CA GLU A 449 -14.64 -40.11 -4.13
C GLU A 449 -15.38 -38.98 -3.45
N ARG A 450 -16.68 -39.15 -3.28
CA ARG A 450 -17.49 -38.28 -2.40
C ARG A 450 -17.30 -38.75 -0.96
N LYS A 451 -16.95 -37.83 -0.06
CA LYS A 451 -16.85 -38.09 1.39
C LYS A 451 -17.94 -37.37 2.15
N ILE A 452 -18.39 -37.99 3.23
CA ILE A 452 -19.42 -37.43 4.10
C ILE A 452 -18.86 -36.19 4.82
N HIS A 453 -19.60 -35.11 4.77
CA HIS A 453 -19.33 -33.89 5.52
C HIS A 453 -20.06 -34.00 6.86
N TRP A 454 -19.41 -34.49 7.90
CA TRP A 454 -19.99 -34.75 9.22
C TRP A 454 -20.53 -33.50 9.93
N ILE A 455 -19.96 -32.34 9.62
CA ILE A 455 -20.33 -31.05 10.22
C ILE A 455 -20.49 -30.02 9.08
N ASN A 456 -21.54 -29.21 9.17
CA ASN A 456 -21.77 -28.14 8.22
C ASN A 456 -20.62 -27.14 8.26
N TRP A 457 -20.21 -26.61 7.08
CA TRP A 457 -19.13 -25.63 6.95
C TRP A 457 -19.33 -24.39 7.82
N ASN A 458 -20.56 -23.87 7.92
CA ASN A 458 -20.86 -22.70 8.75
C ASN A 458 -20.59 -22.97 10.24
N LYS A 459 -20.83 -24.18 10.73
CA LYS A 459 -20.48 -24.56 12.10
C LYS A 459 -18.96 -24.66 12.29
N LEU A 460 -18.22 -25.12 11.29
CA LEU A 460 -16.76 -25.11 11.30
C LEU A 460 -16.17 -23.69 11.30
N CYS A 461 -16.88 -22.71 10.74
CA CYS A 461 -16.51 -21.30 10.79
C CYS A 461 -16.70 -20.65 12.17
N SER A 462 -17.49 -21.26 13.04
CA SER A 462 -17.66 -20.74 14.41
C SER A 462 -16.34 -20.76 15.19
N PRO A 463 -16.14 -19.86 16.17
CA PRO A 463 -14.97 -19.85 17.05
C PRO A 463 -14.76 -21.18 17.79
N LYS A 464 -13.51 -21.50 18.14
CA LYS A 464 -13.17 -22.76 18.84
C LYS A 464 -13.90 -22.93 20.16
N ASN A 465 -14.09 -21.85 20.92
CA ASN A 465 -14.85 -21.84 22.19
C ASN A 465 -16.36 -22.07 22.00
N LYS A 466 -16.88 -22.02 20.76
CA LYS A 466 -18.27 -22.34 20.41
C LYS A 466 -18.39 -23.65 19.61
N GLY A 467 -17.38 -24.51 19.68
CA GLY A 467 -17.37 -25.83 19.03
C GLY A 467 -17.07 -25.82 17.54
N GLY A 468 -16.58 -24.71 16.99
CA GLY A 468 -16.06 -24.62 15.62
C GLY A 468 -14.56 -24.84 15.52
N ILE A 469 -14.00 -24.66 14.33
CA ILE A 469 -12.54 -24.69 14.06
C ILE A 469 -12.02 -23.26 13.87
N GLY A 470 -12.92 -22.30 13.67
CA GLY A 470 -12.57 -20.90 13.41
C GLY A 470 -12.07 -20.67 11.99
N PHE A 471 -12.63 -21.39 11.01
CA PHE A 471 -12.49 -21.00 9.61
C PHE A 471 -13.25 -19.70 9.36
N ARG A 472 -12.81 -18.91 8.37
CA ARG A 472 -13.50 -17.69 8.00
C ARG A 472 -14.67 -18.01 7.06
N ASP A 473 -15.86 -17.54 7.38
CA ASP A 473 -16.90 -17.38 6.38
C ASP A 473 -16.48 -16.29 5.40
N ILE A 474 -16.33 -16.65 4.12
CA ILE A 474 -15.77 -15.74 3.12
C ILE A 474 -16.68 -14.53 2.87
N HIS A 475 -18.00 -14.70 2.95
CA HIS A 475 -18.94 -13.59 2.75
C HIS A 475 -18.89 -12.60 3.93
N ALA A 476 -18.97 -13.10 5.17
CA ALA A 476 -18.87 -12.26 6.36
C ALA A 476 -17.50 -11.58 6.48
N PHE A 477 -16.43 -12.30 6.13
CA PHE A 477 -15.08 -11.75 6.13
C PHE A 477 -14.90 -10.65 5.08
N ASN A 478 -15.51 -10.78 3.89
CA ASN A 478 -15.51 -9.72 2.89
C ASN A 478 -16.19 -8.44 3.40
N LEU A 479 -17.35 -8.55 4.07
CA LEU A 479 -17.99 -7.38 4.68
C LEU A 479 -17.11 -6.72 5.74
N ALA A 480 -16.44 -7.52 6.59
CA ALA A 480 -15.53 -7.00 7.59
C ALA A 480 -14.32 -6.26 6.98
N MET A 481 -13.77 -6.77 5.86
CA MET A 481 -12.68 -6.10 5.15
C MET A 481 -13.12 -4.77 4.52
N LEU A 482 -14.32 -4.73 3.96
CA LEU A 482 -14.92 -3.48 3.43
C LEU A 482 -15.23 -2.50 4.56
N ALA A 483 -15.75 -2.98 5.70
CA ALA A 483 -16.01 -2.15 6.87
C ALA A 483 -14.72 -1.49 7.39
N LYS A 484 -13.59 -2.21 7.38
CA LYS A 484 -12.29 -1.64 7.73
C LYS A 484 -11.90 -0.45 6.82
N GLN A 485 -12.17 -0.54 5.51
CA GLN A 485 -11.90 0.57 4.59
C GLN A 485 -12.89 1.73 4.78
N ALA A 486 -14.17 1.41 4.95
CA ALA A 486 -15.19 2.41 5.23
C ALA A 486 -14.93 3.15 6.55
N TRP A 487 -14.34 2.48 7.54
CA TRP A 487 -13.94 3.08 8.82
C TRP A 487 -12.94 4.23 8.65
N SER A 488 -12.01 4.13 7.70
CA SER A 488 -11.07 5.23 7.40
C SER A 488 -11.77 6.48 6.85
N LEU A 489 -12.89 6.31 6.13
CA LEU A 489 -13.73 7.43 5.69
C LEU A 489 -14.49 8.09 6.84
N ILE A 490 -14.86 7.32 7.86
CA ILE A 490 -15.52 7.84 9.08
C ILE A 490 -14.53 8.65 9.93
N GLN A 491 -13.30 8.16 10.06
CA GLN A 491 -12.26 8.83 10.85
C GLN A 491 -11.78 10.15 10.25
N GLY A 492 -12.15 10.46 9.01
CA GLY A 492 -11.85 11.75 8.39
C GLY A 492 -10.36 12.00 8.17
N SER A 493 -9.59 10.99 7.76
CA SER A 493 -8.17 11.14 7.48
C SER A 493 -7.92 12.14 6.34
N HIS A 494 -6.80 12.88 6.36
CA HIS A 494 -6.40 13.77 5.26
C HIS A 494 -5.87 13.01 4.02
N SER A 495 -6.06 11.69 3.95
CA SER A 495 -5.58 10.86 2.85
C SER A 495 -6.21 11.26 1.51
N LEU A 496 -5.50 11.01 0.41
CA LEU A 496 -6.02 11.24 -0.94
C LEU A 496 -7.32 10.46 -1.17
N PHE A 497 -7.41 9.23 -0.65
CA PHE A 497 -8.62 8.41 -0.68
C PHE A 497 -9.81 9.14 -0.04
N TYR A 498 -9.68 9.63 1.19
CA TYR A 498 -10.73 10.37 1.87
C TYR A 498 -11.16 11.61 1.09
N ARG A 499 -10.19 12.45 0.66
CA ARG A 499 -10.48 13.70 -0.08
C ARG A 499 -11.25 13.46 -1.37
N VAL A 500 -10.89 12.42 -2.14
CA VAL A 500 -11.56 12.07 -3.41
C VAL A 500 -12.99 11.59 -3.16
N TYR A 501 -13.19 10.70 -2.19
CA TYR A 501 -14.51 10.14 -1.90
C TYR A 501 -15.41 11.15 -1.20
N LYS A 502 -14.89 11.95 -0.26
CA LYS A 502 -15.61 13.05 0.39
C LYS A 502 -16.14 14.06 -0.62
N ALA A 503 -15.28 14.55 -1.49
CA ALA A 503 -15.67 15.53 -2.51
C ALA A 503 -16.76 15.00 -3.45
N ARG A 504 -16.72 13.69 -3.77
CA ARG A 504 -17.60 13.10 -4.77
C ARG A 504 -18.94 12.62 -4.22
N TYR A 505 -18.95 11.94 -3.08
CA TYR A 505 -20.10 11.17 -2.62
C TYR A 505 -20.79 11.73 -1.38
N PHE A 506 -20.07 12.48 -0.53
CA PHE A 506 -20.64 13.03 0.71
C PHE A 506 -20.04 14.40 1.09
N PRO A 507 -20.08 15.40 0.16
CA PRO A 507 -19.43 16.70 0.36
C PRO A 507 -19.93 17.44 1.60
N SER A 508 -21.22 17.36 1.92
CA SER A 508 -21.89 18.11 3.00
C SER A 508 -22.29 17.26 4.20
N CYS A 509 -22.23 15.91 4.12
CA CYS A 509 -22.66 15.01 5.19
C CYS A 509 -21.53 14.10 5.68
N SER A 510 -21.79 13.21 6.64
CA SER A 510 -20.87 12.15 7.04
C SER A 510 -20.93 10.95 6.10
N PHE A 511 -19.96 10.02 6.18
CA PHE A 511 -20.03 8.75 5.46
C PHE A 511 -21.26 7.93 5.86
N MET A 512 -21.68 8.03 7.13
CA MET A 512 -22.81 7.28 7.67
C MET A 512 -24.15 7.73 7.07
N ASP A 513 -24.26 9.00 6.68
CA ASP A 513 -25.44 9.62 6.10
C ASP A 513 -25.40 9.65 4.56
N ALA A 514 -24.28 9.23 3.99
CA ALA A 514 -24.05 9.31 2.56
C ALA A 514 -25.03 8.44 1.76
N GLU A 515 -25.54 8.99 0.67
CA GLU A 515 -26.37 8.26 -0.27
C GLU A 515 -25.54 7.56 -1.35
N LEU A 516 -26.17 6.63 -2.06
CA LEU A 516 -25.52 5.93 -3.17
C LEU A 516 -25.12 6.89 -4.30
N GLY A 517 -25.93 7.92 -4.52
CA GLY A 517 -25.74 8.93 -5.57
C GLY A 517 -26.00 8.41 -6.98
N SER A 518 -25.86 9.32 -7.96
CA SER A 518 -25.96 8.99 -9.38
C SER A 518 -24.63 8.42 -9.90
N ASN A 519 -24.70 7.32 -10.67
CA ASN A 519 -23.53 6.67 -11.28
C ASN A 519 -22.38 6.31 -10.30
N PRO A 520 -22.68 5.57 -9.22
CA PRO A 520 -21.68 5.17 -8.22
C PRO A 520 -20.73 4.12 -8.78
N SER A 521 -19.45 4.19 -8.41
CA SER A 521 -18.49 3.15 -8.74
C SER A 521 -18.79 1.83 -7.99
N PHE A 522 -18.25 0.71 -8.50
CA PHE A 522 -18.42 -0.56 -7.82
C PHE A 522 -17.75 -0.58 -6.44
N VAL A 523 -16.65 0.13 -6.31
CA VAL A 523 -15.96 0.30 -5.00
C VAL A 523 -16.86 1.04 -4.02
N TRP A 524 -17.44 2.18 -4.42
CA TRP A 524 -18.36 2.93 -3.56
C TRP A 524 -19.56 2.11 -3.11
N ARG A 525 -20.20 1.40 -4.06
CA ARG A 525 -21.28 0.47 -3.73
C ARG A 525 -20.88 -0.59 -2.72
N SER A 526 -19.64 -1.09 -2.83
CA SER A 526 -19.10 -2.10 -1.93
C SER A 526 -18.87 -1.55 -0.52
N LEU A 527 -18.33 -0.34 -0.41
CA LEU A 527 -18.10 0.33 0.88
C LEU A 527 -19.42 0.66 1.60
N LEU A 528 -20.42 1.16 0.89
CA LEU A 528 -21.74 1.45 1.49
C LEU A 528 -22.43 0.22 2.05
N GLN A 529 -22.27 -0.95 1.44
CA GLN A 529 -22.85 -2.19 1.97
C GLN A 529 -22.26 -2.62 3.31
N ALA A 530 -21.06 -2.15 3.64
CA ALA A 530 -20.44 -2.42 4.95
C ALA A 530 -20.97 -1.48 6.07
N ARG A 531 -21.73 -0.44 5.73
CA ARG A 531 -22.25 0.54 6.70
C ARG A 531 -23.16 -0.10 7.76
N GLU A 532 -23.99 -1.07 7.37
CA GLU A 532 -24.86 -1.80 8.31
C GLU A 532 -24.04 -2.54 9.37
N LEU A 533 -22.93 -3.19 8.95
CA LEU A 533 -22.04 -3.87 9.89
C LEU A 533 -21.38 -2.87 10.85
N ILE A 534 -20.97 -1.71 10.36
CA ILE A 534 -20.40 -0.64 11.19
C ILE A 534 -21.43 -0.15 12.20
N ASN A 535 -22.65 0.17 11.76
CA ASN A 535 -23.74 0.61 12.65
C ASN A 535 -24.05 -0.42 13.73
N ALA A 536 -24.09 -1.71 13.37
CA ALA A 536 -24.35 -2.78 14.34
C ALA A 536 -23.23 -2.95 15.37
N SER A 537 -21.96 -2.70 14.97
CA SER A 537 -20.77 -3.06 15.74
C SER A 537 -20.11 -1.87 16.44
N SER A 538 -20.39 -0.63 16.01
CA SER A 538 -19.79 0.57 16.59
C SER A 538 -20.62 1.13 17.74
N THR A 539 -19.95 1.89 18.61
CA THR A 539 -20.57 2.63 19.71
C THR A 539 -19.83 3.97 19.85
N TRP A 540 -20.57 5.05 20.02
CA TRP A 540 -19.98 6.36 20.23
C TRP A 540 -19.31 6.46 21.60
N LYS A 541 -18.09 6.93 21.60
CA LYS A 541 -17.39 7.37 22.81
C LYS A 541 -17.65 8.86 23.00
N ILE A 542 -18.27 9.20 24.13
CA ILE A 542 -18.62 10.59 24.44
C ILE A 542 -17.36 11.39 24.77
N GLY A 543 -17.19 12.49 24.05
CA GLY A 543 -16.20 13.52 24.30
C GLY A 543 -16.89 14.80 24.79
N ASP A 544 -17.12 15.79 23.91
CA ASP A 544 -17.86 17.02 24.20
C ASP A 544 -19.39 16.83 24.20
N GLY A 545 -19.90 15.71 23.68
CA GLY A 545 -21.31 15.39 23.60
C GLY A 545 -22.11 16.19 22.57
N GLU A 546 -21.45 17.05 21.78
CA GLU A 546 -22.10 17.97 20.86
C GLU A 546 -22.58 17.33 19.56
N THR A 547 -21.97 16.19 19.18
CA THR A 547 -22.33 15.48 17.95
C THR A 547 -23.24 14.29 18.16
N VAL A 548 -23.36 13.78 19.40
CA VAL A 548 -24.11 12.59 19.73
C VAL A 548 -25.52 12.93 20.21
N GLY A 549 -26.53 12.60 19.37
CA GLY A 549 -27.93 12.67 19.78
C GLY A 549 -28.29 11.46 20.68
N ILE A 550 -29.09 11.70 21.68
CA ILE A 550 -29.38 10.70 22.72
C ILE A 550 -30.10 9.47 22.13
N GLU A 551 -31.10 9.68 21.28
CA GLU A 551 -31.89 8.60 20.67
C GLU A 551 -31.27 8.13 19.33
N SER A 552 -30.74 9.07 18.54
CA SER A 552 -30.31 8.82 17.17
C SER A 552 -28.98 8.06 17.03
N HIS A 553 -28.15 8.08 18.08
CA HIS A 553 -26.82 7.47 18.06
C HIS A 553 -26.67 6.35 19.09
N LYS A 554 -25.94 5.30 18.72
CA LYS A 554 -25.64 4.19 19.62
C LYS A 554 -24.44 4.55 20.51
N TRP A 555 -24.68 5.05 21.69
CA TRP A 555 -23.66 5.40 22.70
C TRP A 555 -23.84 4.66 24.02
N LEU A 556 -24.99 3.99 24.18
CA LEU A 556 -25.31 3.12 25.29
C LEU A 556 -25.27 1.63 24.87
N PRO A 557 -25.10 0.71 25.81
CA PRO A 557 -25.16 -0.73 25.55
C PRO A 557 -26.53 -1.18 25.00
N ARG A 558 -27.59 -0.48 25.38
CA ARG A 558 -28.99 -0.72 24.99
C ARG A 558 -29.60 0.59 24.50
N PRO A 559 -30.62 0.53 23.62
CA PRO A 559 -31.38 1.72 23.24
C PRO A 559 -31.94 2.43 24.48
N PRO A 560 -31.89 3.76 24.54
CA PRO A 560 -32.39 4.51 25.69
C PRO A 560 -33.92 4.37 25.85
N SER A 561 -34.35 4.11 27.07
CA SER A 561 -35.76 4.04 27.46
C SER A 561 -36.18 5.35 28.15
N PHE A 562 -37.02 6.14 27.46
CA PHE A 562 -37.46 7.46 27.89
C PHE A 562 -38.75 7.36 28.71
N LYS A 563 -38.90 8.26 29.68
CA LYS A 563 -40.15 8.49 30.37
C LYS A 563 -41.15 9.25 29.47
N PRO A 564 -42.46 9.15 29.72
CA PRO A 564 -43.48 9.92 28.99
C PRO A 564 -43.20 11.41 29.05
N GLY A 565 -43.28 12.10 27.88
CA GLY A 565 -43.04 13.55 27.78
C GLY A 565 -41.56 13.97 27.71
N ALA A 566 -40.61 13.05 27.75
CA ALA A 566 -39.18 13.37 27.60
C ALA A 566 -38.85 13.85 26.17
N ASP A 567 -38.04 14.91 26.08
CA ASP A 567 -37.52 15.41 24.82
C ASP A 567 -36.45 14.45 24.27
N ARG A 568 -36.73 13.84 23.13
CA ARG A 568 -35.85 12.87 22.45
C ARG A 568 -34.85 13.50 21.50
N SER A 569 -35.03 14.80 21.18
CA SER A 569 -34.16 15.53 20.27
C SER A 569 -32.86 16.00 20.89
N LEU A 570 -32.71 15.86 22.21
CA LEU A 570 -31.56 16.31 22.97
C LEU A 570 -30.27 15.60 22.56
N LYS A 571 -29.16 16.34 22.66
CA LYS A 571 -27.80 15.81 22.54
C LYS A 571 -27.26 15.38 23.89
N VAL A 572 -26.22 14.54 23.88
CA VAL A 572 -25.60 14.06 25.12
C VAL A 572 -24.96 15.20 25.91
N SER A 573 -24.49 16.28 25.25
CA SER A 573 -23.99 17.51 25.89
C SER A 573 -24.99 18.14 26.88
N HIS A 574 -26.28 18.01 26.65
CA HIS A 574 -27.31 18.53 27.56
C HIS A 574 -27.46 17.71 28.86
N LEU A 575 -26.92 16.48 28.89
CA LEU A 575 -27.03 15.59 30.04
C LEU A 575 -25.93 15.78 31.09
N PHE A 576 -24.96 16.64 30.86
CA PHE A 576 -23.88 16.93 31.80
C PHE A 576 -23.49 18.38 31.79
N ASP A 577 -22.93 18.85 32.89
CA ASP A 577 -22.37 20.19 33.01
C ASP A 577 -21.03 20.28 32.29
N ALA A 578 -20.86 21.28 31.42
CA ALA A 578 -19.67 21.44 30.58
C ALA A 578 -18.42 21.77 31.41
N ASP A 579 -18.55 22.57 32.46
CA ASP A 579 -17.44 23.05 33.27
C ASP A 579 -16.98 22.01 34.30
N THR A 580 -17.92 21.39 35.00
CA THR A 580 -17.63 20.40 36.04
C THR A 580 -17.44 18.98 35.52
N ARG A 581 -17.86 18.72 34.26
CA ARG A 581 -17.84 17.38 33.63
C ARG A 581 -18.55 16.32 34.47
N GLN A 582 -19.61 16.72 35.13
CA GLN A 582 -20.44 15.80 35.91
C GLN A 582 -21.82 15.63 35.26
N TRP A 583 -22.34 14.40 35.32
CA TRP A 583 -23.67 14.10 34.85
C TRP A 583 -24.73 14.89 35.64
N ASN A 584 -25.63 15.57 34.93
CA ASN A 584 -26.79 16.22 35.52
C ASN A 584 -27.80 15.14 35.98
N ARG A 585 -27.58 14.63 37.18
CA ARG A 585 -28.40 13.56 37.74
C ARG A 585 -29.89 13.88 37.81
N PRO A 586 -30.34 15.10 38.28
CA PRO A 586 -31.75 15.46 38.26
C PRO A 586 -32.40 15.36 36.89
N LEU A 587 -31.73 15.90 35.84
CA LEU A 587 -32.22 15.84 34.47
C LEU A 587 -32.28 14.40 33.96
N ILE A 588 -31.24 13.60 34.17
CA ILE A 588 -31.20 12.18 33.76
C ILE A 588 -32.31 11.39 34.44
N HIS A 589 -32.59 11.67 35.73
CA HIS A 589 -33.69 11.04 36.45
C HIS A 589 -35.07 11.44 35.91
N SER A 590 -35.26 12.67 35.44
CA SER A 590 -36.52 13.13 34.84
C SER A 590 -36.78 12.50 33.46
N LEU A 591 -35.73 12.30 32.64
CA LEU A 591 -35.86 11.87 31.27
C LEU A 591 -35.91 10.35 31.07
N PHE A 592 -35.22 9.55 31.92
CA PHE A 592 -35.00 8.13 31.64
C PHE A 592 -35.52 7.19 32.73
N HIS A 593 -35.87 5.96 32.31
CA HIS A 593 -36.15 4.85 33.23
C HIS A 593 -34.84 4.33 33.86
N ALA A 594 -34.97 3.58 34.97
CA ALA A 594 -33.86 3.17 35.83
C ALA A 594 -32.70 2.50 35.05
N SER A 595 -33.01 1.56 34.15
CA SER A 595 -31.98 0.82 33.40
C SER A 595 -31.10 1.72 32.54
N THR A 596 -31.69 2.70 31.86
CA THR A 596 -30.96 3.69 31.00
C THR A 596 -30.18 4.67 31.85
N ARG A 597 -30.79 5.17 32.94
CA ARG A 597 -30.11 6.05 33.90
C ARG A 597 -28.82 5.40 34.46
N ASP A 598 -28.89 4.14 34.85
CA ASP A 598 -27.76 3.42 35.43
C ASP A 598 -26.66 3.20 34.35
N ASP A 599 -27.04 2.89 33.11
CA ASP A 599 -26.09 2.77 31.97
C ASP A 599 -25.40 4.12 31.70
N ILE A 600 -26.11 5.26 31.71
CA ILE A 600 -25.54 6.60 31.52
C ILE A 600 -24.55 6.95 32.63
N LEU A 601 -24.95 6.78 33.88
CA LEU A 601 -24.13 7.15 35.05
C LEU A 601 -22.84 6.31 35.20
N ARG A 602 -22.76 5.15 34.55
CA ARG A 602 -21.53 4.32 34.46
C ARG A 602 -20.52 4.83 33.47
N ILE A 603 -20.92 5.66 32.49
CA ILE A 603 -20.01 6.17 31.50
C ILE A 603 -19.15 7.28 32.13
N LYS A 604 -17.83 7.08 32.07
CA LYS A 604 -16.87 8.13 32.45
C LYS A 604 -16.76 9.13 31.29
N LEU A 605 -17.08 10.38 31.56
CA LEU A 605 -16.88 11.47 30.61
C LEU A 605 -15.39 11.70 30.37
N GLY A 606 -15.01 11.84 29.10
CA GLY A 606 -13.64 12.16 28.69
C GLY A 606 -13.26 13.61 28.98
N ASP A 607 -12.03 14.01 28.59
CA ASP A 607 -11.58 15.41 28.67
C ASP A 607 -12.46 16.31 27.81
N ALA A 608 -12.78 17.52 28.31
CA ALA A 608 -13.60 18.54 27.63
C ALA A 608 -13.05 18.95 26.24
N ARG A 609 -11.75 18.78 26.02
CA ARG A 609 -11.09 19.11 24.75
C ARG A 609 -11.21 18.00 23.68
N THR A 610 -11.74 16.84 24.04
CA THR A 610 -11.89 15.74 23.08
C THR A 610 -13.29 15.77 22.46
N ARG A 611 -13.34 15.73 21.13
CA ARG A 611 -14.61 15.55 20.38
C ARG A 611 -15.14 14.15 20.54
N ASP A 612 -16.44 14.00 20.35
CA ASP A 612 -17.08 12.69 20.27
C ASP A 612 -16.43 11.83 19.16
N LYS A 613 -16.30 10.53 19.41
CA LYS A 613 -15.71 9.58 18.46
C LYS A 613 -16.59 8.34 18.32
N LEU A 614 -16.87 7.95 17.09
CA LEU A 614 -17.51 6.66 16.78
C LEU A 614 -16.51 5.52 16.94
#